data_43fc4a74d40e9f3bbd9e752fc027e2e0
#
_entry.id   43fc4a74d40e9f3bbd9e752fc027e2e0
#
_cell.length_a   1.000
_cell.length_b   1.000
_cell.length_c   1.000
_cell.angle_alpha   90.00
_cell.angle_beta   90.00
_cell.angle_gamma   90.00
#
_symmetry.space_group_name_H-M   'P 1'
#
loop_
_entity.id
_entity.type
_entity.pdbx_description
1 polymer ?
#
loop_
_entity_poly.entity_id
_entity_poly.type
_entity_poly.pdbx_seq_one_letter_code
_entity_poly.pdbx_strand_id
1 'polypeptide(L)'
;PVDLERARAALAAAGIEDFQVRSYGAASELEVRLPPAETGAPADQSGRVLGALRTLDPAVELRRADSVGPQVSRELGEQAALAVLMTLLLVLVYIALRFRWRFGVGSLVASLHDPIVAVGAIAILGIPFDLNVVAALLTILGYSVNDTVVIFDRIRERFKSMRKSSPAEVIDRAINETLARTIIVSGSALSSVIFLAVLGGETLRGFAVALAIGIVIGTYSSVYVAGAIALDLGASGRDFMPPEKRGEVDELP
;
A
#
# COMPACT_ATOMS: atom_id res chain seq x y z
N PRO A 1 -14.87 29.19 -10.14
CA PRO A 1 -14.63 28.03 -9.28
C PRO A 1 -15.96 27.53 -8.75
N VAL A 2 -16.18 26.22 -8.89
CA VAL A 2 -17.42 25.61 -8.40
C VAL A 2 -17.33 25.51 -6.87
N ASP A 3 -18.38 25.98 -6.20
CA ASP A 3 -18.49 25.87 -4.75
C ASP A 3 -18.96 24.45 -4.37
N LEU A 4 -18.01 23.65 -3.86
CA LEU A 4 -18.25 22.26 -3.47
C LEU A 4 -19.33 22.12 -2.38
N GLU A 5 -19.40 23.08 -1.45
CA GLU A 5 -20.39 23.03 -0.36
C GLU A 5 -21.80 23.31 -0.89
N ARG A 6 -21.95 24.24 -1.82
CA ARG A 6 -23.23 24.47 -2.50
C ARG A 6 -23.67 23.29 -3.33
N ALA A 7 -22.72 22.63 -4.04
CA ALA A 7 -23.02 21.43 -4.81
C ALA A 7 -23.48 20.28 -3.88
N ARG A 8 -22.83 20.08 -2.72
CA ARG A 8 -23.25 19.12 -1.71
C ARG A 8 -24.65 19.41 -1.17
N ALA A 9 -24.89 20.69 -0.82
CA ALA A 9 -26.20 21.10 -0.32
C ALA A 9 -27.32 20.86 -1.35
N ALA A 10 -27.09 21.16 -2.61
CA ALA A 10 -28.08 20.94 -3.68
C ALA A 10 -28.38 19.46 -3.92
N LEU A 11 -27.36 18.59 -3.88
CA LEU A 11 -27.53 17.15 -4.02
C LEU A 11 -28.30 16.56 -2.83
N ALA A 12 -27.96 16.97 -1.60
CA ALA A 12 -28.67 16.56 -0.40
C ALA A 12 -30.13 17.02 -0.42
N ALA A 13 -30.42 18.28 -0.85
CA ALA A 13 -31.76 18.80 -0.99
C ALA A 13 -32.59 18.06 -2.06
N ALA A 14 -31.95 17.47 -3.08
CA ALA A 14 -32.58 16.63 -4.08
C ALA A 14 -32.83 15.17 -3.61
N GLY A 15 -32.55 14.86 -2.33
CA GLY A 15 -32.71 13.53 -1.74
C GLY A 15 -31.74 12.50 -2.29
N ILE A 16 -30.55 12.92 -2.68
CA ILE A 16 -29.47 12.03 -3.07
C ILE A 16 -28.66 11.76 -1.79
N GLU A 17 -28.52 10.50 -1.42
CA GLU A 17 -27.81 10.04 -0.24
C GLU A 17 -26.50 9.36 -0.64
N ASP A 18 -25.54 9.25 0.27
CA ASP A 18 -24.24 8.55 0.09
C ASP A 18 -23.41 8.99 -1.12
N PHE A 19 -23.40 10.30 -1.42
CA PHE A 19 -22.61 10.83 -2.52
C PHE A 19 -21.28 11.41 -2.09
N GLN A 20 -20.31 11.42 -2.99
CA GLN A 20 -19.05 12.14 -2.85
C GLN A 20 -18.92 13.19 -3.94
N VAL A 21 -18.63 14.43 -3.57
CA VAL A 21 -18.38 15.54 -4.51
C VAL A 21 -16.94 16.00 -4.39
N ARG A 22 -16.27 16.11 -5.52
CA ARG A 22 -14.89 16.55 -5.63
C ARG A 22 -14.72 17.52 -6.79
N SER A 23 -13.67 18.36 -6.72
CA SER A 23 -13.19 19.06 -7.90
C SER A 23 -12.45 18.08 -8.80
N TYR A 24 -12.67 18.17 -10.10
CA TYR A 24 -12.06 17.31 -11.10
C TYR A 24 -11.33 18.13 -12.16
N GLY A 25 -10.01 17.99 -12.22
CA GLY A 25 -9.18 18.68 -13.22
C GLY A 25 -9.24 20.21 -13.12
N ALA A 26 -10.09 20.84 -13.91
CA ALA A 26 -10.25 22.29 -13.91
C ALA A 26 -11.10 22.79 -12.73
N ALA A 27 -10.87 24.04 -12.29
CA ALA A 27 -11.64 24.65 -11.20
C ALA A 27 -13.16 24.80 -11.48
N SER A 28 -13.61 24.49 -12.69
CA SER A 28 -14.99 24.50 -13.13
C SER A 28 -15.61 23.10 -13.30
N GLU A 29 -14.86 22.03 -13.01
CA GLU A 29 -15.32 20.68 -13.18
C GLU A 29 -15.55 19.98 -11.83
N LEU A 30 -16.66 19.25 -11.75
CA LEU A 30 -17.03 18.45 -10.58
C LEU A 30 -17.13 16.98 -10.96
N GLU A 31 -16.60 16.13 -10.11
CA GLU A 31 -16.91 14.69 -10.09
C GLU A 31 -17.90 14.42 -8.97
N VAL A 32 -19.04 13.81 -9.31
CA VAL A 32 -20.02 13.31 -8.34
C VAL A 32 -20.01 11.79 -8.42
N ARG A 33 -19.61 11.13 -7.34
CA ARG A 33 -19.68 9.67 -7.21
C ARG A 33 -20.89 9.28 -6.39
N LEU A 34 -21.62 8.32 -6.89
CA LEU A 34 -22.80 7.74 -6.26
C LEU A 34 -22.53 6.25 -5.98
N PRO A 35 -23.15 5.67 -4.94
CA PRO A 35 -23.17 4.23 -4.78
C PRO A 35 -23.88 3.57 -5.98
N PRO A 36 -23.59 2.29 -6.26
CA PRO A 36 -24.30 1.53 -7.28
C PRO A 36 -25.81 1.57 -7.02
N ALA A 37 -26.60 1.85 -8.05
CA ALA A 37 -28.05 1.86 -7.91
C ALA A 37 -28.55 0.45 -7.58
N GLU A 38 -29.24 0.30 -6.47
CA GLU A 38 -29.93 -0.96 -6.14
C GLU A 38 -31.13 -1.20 -7.08
N THR A 39 -31.78 -0.14 -7.50
CA THR A 39 -32.92 -0.16 -8.43
C THR A 39 -32.91 1.08 -9.31
N GLY A 40 -33.02 0.90 -10.64
CA GLY A 40 -33.12 2.00 -11.62
C GLY A 40 -32.04 1.98 -12.69
N ALA A 41 -32.29 2.65 -13.80
CA ALA A 41 -31.29 2.80 -14.85
C ALA A 41 -30.23 3.83 -14.45
N PRO A 42 -28.92 3.63 -14.76
CA PRO A 42 -27.88 4.61 -14.50
C PRO A 42 -28.16 6.00 -15.07
N ALA A 43 -28.89 6.08 -16.16
CA ALA A 43 -29.34 7.33 -16.80
C ALA A 43 -30.26 8.17 -15.89
N ASP A 44 -31.09 7.52 -15.06
CA ASP A 44 -31.99 8.23 -14.13
C ASP A 44 -31.22 8.89 -12.99
N GLN A 45 -30.17 8.23 -12.49
CA GLN A 45 -29.30 8.82 -11.46
C GLN A 45 -28.54 10.04 -12.00
N SER A 46 -27.97 9.92 -13.20
CA SER A 46 -27.26 11.03 -13.86
C SER A 46 -28.19 12.22 -14.11
N GLY A 47 -29.44 11.96 -14.52
CA GLY A 47 -30.48 12.98 -14.73
C GLY A 47 -30.85 13.71 -13.43
N ARG A 48 -31.00 12.99 -12.30
CA ARG A 48 -31.27 13.56 -10.97
C ARG A 48 -30.14 14.46 -10.49
N VAL A 49 -28.88 13.99 -10.61
CA VAL A 49 -27.68 14.77 -10.25
C VAL A 49 -27.60 16.03 -11.08
N LEU A 50 -27.74 15.91 -12.40
CA LEU A 50 -27.70 17.06 -13.30
C LEU A 50 -28.83 18.06 -13.00
N GLY A 51 -30.04 17.57 -12.72
CA GLY A 51 -31.19 18.39 -12.30
C GLY A 51 -30.90 19.17 -11.03
N ALA A 52 -30.34 18.50 -10.01
CA ALA A 52 -29.96 19.14 -8.75
C ALA A 52 -28.89 20.21 -8.95
N LEU A 53 -27.85 19.94 -9.72
CA LEU A 53 -26.78 20.92 -9.97
C LEU A 53 -27.21 22.10 -10.85
N ARG A 54 -28.17 21.90 -11.78
CA ARG A 54 -28.75 23.00 -12.57
C ARG A 54 -29.58 23.98 -11.78
N THR A 55 -29.99 23.64 -10.57
CA THR A 55 -30.62 24.62 -9.66
C THR A 55 -29.64 25.69 -9.19
N LEU A 56 -28.34 25.36 -9.17
CA LEU A 56 -27.27 26.27 -8.79
C LEU A 56 -26.76 27.10 -9.97
N ASP A 57 -26.57 26.44 -11.11
CA ASP A 57 -26.15 27.06 -12.36
C ASP A 57 -26.81 26.34 -13.55
N PRO A 58 -27.71 27.02 -14.28
CA PRO A 58 -28.38 26.45 -15.45
C PRO A 58 -27.43 26.02 -16.59
N ALA A 59 -26.19 26.55 -16.60
CA ALA A 59 -25.18 26.23 -17.61
C ALA A 59 -24.42 24.91 -17.32
N VAL A 60 -24.77 24.18 -16.24
CA VAL A 60 -24.12 22.90 -15.93
C VAL A 60 -24.47 21.86 -16.99
N GLU A 61 -23.41 21.29 -17.55
CA GLU A 61 -23.49 20.21 -18.55
C GLU A 61 -22.87 18.92 -18.03
N LEU A 62 -23.51 17.79 -18.35
CA LEU A 62 -22.95 16.47 -18.09
C LEU A 62 -21.91 16.14 -19.16
N ARG A 63 -20.63 16.13 -18.79
CA ARG A 63 -19.53 15.78 -19.71
C ARG A 63 -19.37 14.29 -19.89
N ARG A 64 -19.48 13.55 -18.79
CA ARG A 64 -19.28 12.10 -18.76
C ARG A 64 -20.11 11.47 -17.64
N ALA A 65 -20.66 10.31 -17.92
CA ALA A 65 -21.28 9.46 -16.91
C ALA A 65 -20.78 8.03 -17.11
N ASP A 66 -20.05 7.55 -16.13
CA ASP A 66 -19.60 6.16 -16.09
C ASP A 66 -20.42 5.44 -15.02
N SER A 67 -20.96 4.29 -15.34
CA SER A 67 -21.64 3.46 -14.37
C SER A 67 -21.03 2.07 -14.33
N VAL A 68 -20.73 1.60 -13.13
CA VAL A 68 -20.27 0.22 -12.90
C VAL A 68 -21.40 -0.53 -12.22
N GLY A 69 -21.94 -1.53 -12.92
CA GLY A 69 -23.03 -2.34 -12.37
C GLY A 69 -22.59 -3.10 -11.10
N PRO A 70 -23.55 -3.44 -10.20
CA PRO A 70 -23.24 -4.14 -8.93
C PRO A 70 -22.51 -5.47 -9.14
N GLN A 71 -22.83 -6.19 -10.22
CA GLN A 71 -22.16 -7.45 -10.56
C GLN A 71 -20.68 -7.23 -10.92
N VAL A 72 -20.39 -6.24 -11.78
CA VAL A 72 -19.02 -5.91 -12.19
C VAL A 72 -18.22 -5.40 -10.98
N SER A 73 -18.82 -4.59 -10.12
CA SER A 73 -18.17 -4.12 -8.88
C SER A 73 -17.81 -5.29 -7.97
N ARG A 74 -18.68 -6.30 -7.84
CA ARG A 74 -18.40 -7.50 -7.05
C ARG A 74 -17.29 -8.34 -7.65
N GLU A 75 -17.34 -8.61 -8.96
CA GLU A 75 -16.30 -9.36 -9.66
C GLU A 75 -14.92 -8.69 -9.55
N LEU A 76 -14.87 -7.36 -9.72
CA LEU A 76 -13.63 -6.59 -9.55
C LEU A 76 -13.12 -6.64 -8.10
N GLY A 77 -14.02 -6.57 -7.12
CA GLY A 77 -13.68 -6.70 -5.70
C GLY A 77 -13.11 -8.09 -5.35
N GLU A 78 -13.74 -9.15 -5.86
CA GLU A 78 -13.27 -10.53 -5.68
C GLU A 78 -11.90 -10.75 -6.34
N GLN A 79 -11.70 -10.26 -7.57
CA GLN A 79 -10.43 -10.34 -8.27
C GLN A 79 -9.33 -9.55 -7.55
N ALA A 80 -9.64 -8.36 -7.04
CA ALA A 80 -8.72 -7.54 -6.25
C ALA A 80 -8.31 -8.26 -4.96
N ALA A 81 -9.28 -8.82 -4.22
CA ALA A 81 -9.01 -9.59 -3.00
C ALA A 81 -8.16 -10.83 -3.28
N LEU A 82 -8.45 -11.55 -4.38
CA LEU A 82 -7.67 -12.70 -4.81
C LEU A 82 -6.24 -12.30 -5.19
N ALA A 83 -6.06 -11.19 -5.90
CA ALA A 83 -4.74 -10.68 -6.27
C ALA A 83 -3.90 -10.32 -5.04
N VAL A 84 -4.49 -9.65 -4.04
CA VAL A 84 -3.82 -9.35 -2.76
C VAL A 84 -3.44 -10.65 -2.03
N LEU A 85 -4.38 -11.60 -1.93
CA LEU A 85 -4.13 -12.88 -1.26
C LEU A 85 -3.02 -13.68 -1.96
N MET A 86 -3.05 -13.77 -3.29
CA MET A 86 -2.01 -14.46 -4.07
C MET A 86 -0.65 -13.79 -3.92
N THR A 87 -0.60 -12.47 -3.93
CA THR A 87 0.64 -11.72 -3.71
C THR A 87 1.21 -11.98 -2.32
N LEU A 88 0.38 -11.93 -1.28
CA LEU A 88 0.81 -12.26 0.09
C LEU A 88 1.32 -13.69 0.20
N LEU A 89 0.64 -14.65 -0.44
CA LEU A 89 1.08 -16.05 -0.45
C LEU A 89 2.43 -16.21 -1.16
N LEU A 90 2.61 -15.60 -2.33
CA LEU A 90 3.88 -15.65 -3.06
C LEU A 90 5.02 -14.99 -2.27
N VAL A 91 4.76 -13.85 -1.64
CA VAL A 91 5.71 -13.18 -0.74
C VAL A 91 6.07 -14.08 0.43
N LEU A 92 5.09 -14.72 1.07
CA LEU A 92 5.32 -15.67 2.17
C LEU A 92 6.19 -16.84 1.73
N VAL A 93 5.88 -17.47 0.60
CA VAL A 93 6.68 -18.57 0.03
C VAL A 93 8.11 -18.10 -0.25
N TYR A 94 8.28 -16.94 -0.90
CA TYR A 94 9.60 -16.39 -1.19
C TYR A 94 10.41 -16.17 0.10
N ILE A 95 9.82 -15.55 1.11
CA ILE A 95 10.45 -15.27 2.41
C ILE A 95 10.81 -16.58 3.12
N ALA A 96 9.90 -17.58 3.12
CA ALA A 96 10.11 -18.87 3.76
C ALA A 96 11.29 -19.65 3.13
N LEU A 97 11.46 -19.56 1.81
CA LEU A 97 12.57 -20.14 1.08
C LEU A 97 13.89 -19.37 1.26
N ARG A 98 13.80 -18.06 1.43
CA ARG A 98 14.97 -17.17 1.47
C ARG A 98 15.58 -17.00 2.84
N PHE A 99 14.76 -17.01 3.90
CA PHE A 99 15.17 -16.69 5.27
C PHE A 99 14.78 -17.78 6.26
N ARG A 100 15.51 -17.85 7.38
CA ARG A 100 15.10 -18.64 8.55
C ARG A 100 13.81 -18.08 9.14
N TRP A 101 13.03 -18.93 9.79
CA TRP A 101 11.67 -18.63 10.24
C TRP A 101 11.53 -17.34 11.08
N ARG A 102 12.50 -16.99 11.93
CA ARG A 102 12.46 -15.75 12.74
C ARG A 102 12.46 -14.50 11.88
N PHE A 103 13.33 -14.45 10.90
CA PHE A 103 13.38 -13.36 9.92
C PHE A 103 12.18 -13.41 8.97
N GLY A 104 11.71 -14.62 8.66
CA GLY A 104 10.49 -14.82 7.88
C GLY A 104 9.26 -14.21 8.56
N VAL A 105 9.08 -14.45 9.85
CA VAL A 105 7.99 -13.86 10.64
C VAL A 105 8.12 -12.34 10.70
N GLY A 106 9.32 -11.80 11.00
CA GLY A 106 9.54 -10.36 11.03
C GLY A 106 9.18 -9.67 9.70
N SER A 107 9.62 -10.25 8.58
CA SER A 107 9.28 -9.74 7.26
C SER A 107 7.79 -9.86 6.95
N LEU A 108 7.14 -10.97 7.30
CA LEU A 108 5.71 -11.16 7.08
C LEU A 108 4.88 -10.13 7.83
N VAL A 109 5.20 -9.90 9.11
CA VAL A 109 4.48 -8.90 9.92
C VAL A 109 4.68 -7.49 9.34
N ALA A 110 5.91 -7.13 8.94
CA ALA A 110 6.17 -5.85 8.27
C ALA A 110 5.37 -5.73 6.96
N SER A 111 5.37 -6.78 6.13
CA SER A 111 4.63 -6.79 4.86
C SER A 111 3.11 -6.69 5.01
N LEU A 112 2.54 -7.18 6.12
CA LEU A 112 1.12 -7.02 6.44
C LEU A 112 0.82 -5.64 7.03
N HIS A 113 1.72 -5.13 7.86
CA HIS A 113 1.59 -3.81 8.49
C HIS A 113 1.46 -2.69 7.45
N ASP A 114 2.30 -2.70 6.42
CA ASP A 114 2.39 -1.60 5.46
C ASP A 114 1.09 -1.33 4.69
N PRO A 115 0.43 -2.33 4.05
CA PRO A 115 -0.84 -2.08 3.40
C PRO A 115 -1.98 -1.74 4.38
N ILE A 116 -1.97 -2.29 5.60
CA ILE A 116 -2.98 -1.95 6.62
C ILE A 116 -2.88 -0.47 6.99
N VAL A 117 -1.68 0.03 7.25
CA VAL A 117 -1.48 1.44 7.58
C VAL A 117 -1.76 2.33 6.38
N ALA A 118 -1.38 1.92 5.16
CA ALA A 118 -1.68 2.65 3.94
C ALA A 118 -3.19 2.77 3.70
N VAL A 119 -3.96 1.68 3.88
CA VAL A 119 -5.43 1.71 3.77
C VAL A 119 -6.04 2.61 4.83
N GLY A 120 -5.57 2.54 6.08
CA GLY A 120 -6.01 3.44 7.14
C GLY A 120 -5.76 4.91 6.81
N ALA A 121 -4.59 5.25 6.29
CA ALA A 121 -4.26 6.61 5.87
C ALA A 121 -5.14 7.10 4.70
N ILE A 122 -5.38 6.24 3.70
CA ILE A 122 -6.26 6.51 2.56
C ILE A 122 -7.69 6.79 3.04
N ALA A 123 -8.19 5.99 4.00
CA ALA A 123 -9.51 6.17 4.58
C ALA A 123 -9.63 7.52 5.34
N ILE A 124 -8.61 7.88 6.13
CA ILE A 124 -8.57 9.17 6.85
C ILE A 124 -8.54 10.35 5.87
N LEU A 125 -7.81 10.23 4.76
CA LEU A 125 -7.73 11.26 3.73
C LEU A 125 -8.98 11.33 2.83
N GLY A 126 -9.94 10.42 3.02
CA GLY A 126 -11.15 10.35 2.21
C GLY A 126 -10.89 10.03 0.73
N ILE A 127 -9.77 9.36 0.42
CA ILE A 127 -9.45 8.94 -0.95
C ILE A 127 -10.30 7.72 -1.29
N PRO A 128 -11.01 7.70 -2.46
CA PRO A 128 -11.81 6.55 -2.84
C PRO A 128 -10.96 5.31 -3.01
N PHE A 129 -11.47 4.21 -2.50
CA PHE A 129 -10.85 2.91 -2.70
C PHE A 129 -11.30 2.36 -4.06
N ASP A 130 -10.40 2.36 -5.04
CA ASP A 130 -10.62 1.88 -6.40
C ASP A 130 -9.51 0.89 -6.82
N LEU A 131 -9.59 0.37 -8.04
CA LEU A 131 -8.59 -0.56 -8.56
C LEU A 131 -7.18 0.03 -8.64
N ASN A 132 -7.06 1.35 -8.83
CA ASN A 132 -5.77 2.01 -8.84
C ASN A 132 -5.14 1.98 -7.45
N VAL A 133 -5.96 2.18 -6.40
CA VAL A 133 -5.50 2.04 -5.00
C VAL A 133 -5.10 0.60 -4.70
N VAL A 134 -5.85 -0.40 -5.18
CA VAL A 134 -5.45 -1.82 -5.06
C VAL A 134 -4.11 -2.08 -5.74
N ALA A 135 -3.91 -1.56 -6.94
CA ALA A 135 -2.63 -1.67 -7.65
C ALA A 135 -1.47 -1.01 -6.87
N ALA A 136 -1.73 0.14 -6.22
CA ALA A 136 -0.76 0.76 -5.32
C ALA A 136 -0.42 -0.14 -4.14
N LEU A 137 -1.42 -0.76 -3.49
CA LEU A 137 -1.20 -1.67 -2.35
C LEU A 137 -0.37 -2.89 -2.74
N LEU A 138 -0.61 -3.49 -3.91
CA LEU A 138 0.21 -4.59 -4.44
C LEU A 138 1.65 -4.15 -4.70
N THR A 139 1.83 -2.93 -5.21
CA THR A 139 3.15 -2.33 -5.44
C THR A 139 3.89 -2.08 -4.13
N ILE A 140 3.20 -1.58 -3.09
CA ILE A 140 3.74 -1.36 -1.75
C ILE A 140 4.27 -2.67 -1.16
N LEU A 141 3.50 -3.77 -1.27
CA LEU A 141 3.92 -5.10 -0.81
C LEU A 141 5.26 -5.52 -1.42
N GLY A 142 5.39 -5.41 -2.74
CA GLY A 142 6.63 -5.76 -3.44
C GLY A 142 7.80 -4.85 -3.07
N TYR A 143 7.52 -3.55 -2.92
CA TYR A 143 8.53 -2.56 -2.58
C TYR A 143 9.09 -2.77 -1.16
N SER A 144 8.22 -2.94 -0.17
CA SER A 144 8.60 -3.16 1.23
C SER A 144 9.42 -4.44 1.41
N VAL A 145 9.01 -5.54 0.77
CA VAL A 145 9.76 -6.80 0.81
C VAL A 145 11.17 -6.64 0.25
N ASN A 146 11.35 -5.88 -0.83
CA ASN A 146 12.67 -5.65 -1.43
C ASN A 146 13.64 -4.99 -0.44
N ASP A 147 13.21 -3.96 0.28
CA ASP A 147 14.03 -3.29 1.29
C ASP A 147 14.34 -4.20 2.48
N THR A 148 13.34 -4.92 2.97
CA THR A 148 13.51 -5.90 4.06
C THR A 148 14.54 -6.98 3.71
N VAL A 149 14.50 -7.48 2.48
CA VAL A 149 15.46 -8.49 1.99
C VAL A 149 16.90 -7.95 2.00
N VAL A 150 17.10 -6.72 1.56
CA VAL A 150 18.44 -6.07 1.55
C VAL A 150 18.98 -5.93 2.98
N ILE A 151 18.15 -5.47 3.90
CA ILE A 151 18.53 -5.33 5.32
C ILE A 151 18.85 -6.69 5.93
N PHE A 152 18.00 -7.70 5.71
CA PHE A 152 18.18 -9.03 6.26
C PHE A 152 19.40 -9.77 5.69
N ASP A 153 19.71 -9.57 4.41
CA ASP A 153 20.96 -10.08 3.85
C ASP A 153 22.18 -9.44 4.50
N ARG A 154 22.13 -8.13 4.80
CA ARG A 154 23.20 -7.45 5.52
C ARG A 154 23.31 -7.93 6.97
N ILE A 155 22.20 -8.14 7.66
CA ILE A 155 22.17 -8.73 9.00
C ILE A 155 22.83 -10.11 8.98
N ARG A 156 22.46 -10.95 8.02
CA ARG A 156 23.07 -12.28 7.83
C ARG A 156 24.59 -12.21 7.64
N GLU A 157 25.05 -11.27 6.83
CA GLU A 157 26.49 -11.06 6.59
C GLU A 157 27.21 -10.62 7.87
N ARG A 158 26.60 -9.70 8.63
CA ARG A 158 27.18 -9.21 9.89
C ARG A 158 27.20 -10.27 10.99
N PHE A 159 26.21 -11.12 11.11
CA PHE A 159 26.26 -12.26 12.04
C PHE A 159 27.44 -13.20 11.78
N LYS A 160 27.86 -13.36 10.51
CA LYS A 160 29.03 -14.18 10.19
C LYS A 160 30.35 -13.51 10.59
N SER A 161 30.44 -12.19 10.51
CA SER A 161 31.66 -11.42 10.80
C SER A 161 31.77 -11.00 12.27
N MET A 162 30.66 -10.65 12.93
CA MET A 162 30.60 -10.13 14.30
C MET A 162 30.19 -11.21 15.32
N ARG A 163 30.95 -12.31 15.39
CA ARG A 163 30.57 -13.50 16.18
C ARG A 163 30.53 -13.28 17.70
N LYS A 164 31.20 -12.24 18.22
CA LYS A 164 31.31 -11.94 19.64
C LYS A 164 30.34 -10.85 20.10
N SER A 165 29.67 -10.17 19.17
CA SER A 165 28.74 -9.08 19.47
C SER A 165 27.35 -9.60 19.81
N SER A 166 26.59 -8.82 20.56
CA SER A 166 25.19 -9.13 20.85
C SER A 166 24.33 -9.07 19.57
N PRO A 167 23.24 -9.83 19.48
CA PRO A 167 22.34 -9.78 18.33
C PRO A 167 21.83 -8.37 18.02
N ALA A 168 21.54 -7.56 19.04
CA ALA A 168 21.09 -6.18 18.89
C ALA A 168 22.15 -5.31 18.21
N GLU A 169 23.42 -5.40 18.65
CA GLU A 169 24.53 -4.65 18.03
C GLU A 169 24.75 -5.04 16.56
N VAL A 170 24.59 -6.34 16.24
CA VAL A 170 24.74 -6.83 14.87
C VAL A 170 23.65 -6.28 13.97
N ILE A 171 22.39 -6.30 14.44
CA ILE A 171 21.23 -5.77 13.70
C ILE A 171 21.35 -4.27 13.53
N ASP A 172 21.65 -3.52 14.60
CA ASP A 172 21.86 -2.07 14.54
C ASP A 172 22.95 -1.69 13.53
N ARG A 173 24.08 -2.39 13.58
CA ARG A 173 25.17 -2.16 12.64
C ARG A 173 24.75 -2.41 11.19
N ALA A 174 24.02 -3.50 10.92
CA ALA A 174 23.57 -3.83 9.59
C ALA A 174 22.57 -2.81 9.04
N ILE A 175 21.64 -2.36 9.88
CA ILE A 175 20.67 -1.31 9.54
C ILE A 175 21.41 -0.01 9.18
N ASN A 176 22.33 0.44 10.02
CA ASN A 176 23.07 1.68 9.77
C ASN A 176 23.88 1.63 8.47
N GLU A 177 24.43 0.47 8.12
CA GLU A 177 25.19 0.30 6.88
C GLU A 177 24.32 0.27 5.61
N THR A 178 23.04 -0.11 5.72
CA THR A 178 22.11 -0.14 4.60
C THR A 178 21.25 1.13 4.52
N LEU A 179 21.19 1.93 5.58
CA LEU A 179 20.28 3.06 5.72
C LEU A 179 20.41 4.10 4.59
N ALA A 180 21.66 4.47 4.24
CA ALA A 180 21.89 5.42 3.16
C ALA A 180 21.31 4.92 1.82
N ARG A 181 21.50 3.63 1.51
CA ARG A 181 20.96 3.02 0.30
C ARG A 181 19.42 3.03 0.32
N THR A 182 18.83 2.59 1.42
CA THR A 182 17.37 2.56 1.59
C THR A 182 16.78 3.96 1.41
N ILE A 183 17.34 4.98 2.06
CA ILE A 183 16.86 6.37 1.94
C ILE A 183 17.00 6.90 0.51
N ILE A 184 18.12 6.63 -0.18
CA ILE A 184 18.31 7.10 -1.56
C ILE A 184 17.32 6.43 -2.51
N VAL A 185 17.15 5.11 -2.40
CA VAL A 185 16.23 4.35 -3.27
C VAL A 185 14.78 4.76 -2.99
N SER A 186 14.37 4.80 -1.73
CA SER A 186 13.01 5.22 -1.34
C SER A 186 12.75 6.68 -1.69
N GLY A 187 13.73 7.56 -1.48
CA GLY A 187 13.65 8.98 -1.83
C GLY A 187 13.50 9.22 -3.34
N SER A 188 14.22 8.46 -4.17
CA SER A 188 14.09 8.56 -5.63
C SER A 188 12.72 8.06 -6.11
N ALA A 189 12.25 6.94 -5.57
CA ALA A 189 10.92 6.42 -5.87
C ALA A 189 9.82 7.40 -5.41
N LEU A 190 9.92 7.90 -4.18
CA LEU A 190 9.00 8.89 -3.63
C LEU A 190 8.95 10.17 -4.46
N SER A 191 10.09 10.66 -4.93
CA SER A 191 10.14 11.83 -5.82
C SER A 191 9.34 11.60 -7.10
N SER A 192 9.54 10.45 -7.76
CA SER A 192 8.80 10.09 -8.97
C SER A 192 7.29 10.01 -8.72
N VAL A 193 6.89 9.43 -7.59
CA VAL A 193 5.48 9.28 -7.21
C VAL A 193 4.85 10.62 -6.83
N ILE A 194 5.59 11.54 -6.20
CA ILE A 194 5.13 12.91 -5.93
C ILE A 194 4.88 13.65 -7.25
N PHE A 195 5.80 13.56 -8.23
CA PHE A 195 5.55 14.13 -9.55
C PHE A 195 4.31 13.54 -10.21
N LEU A 196 4.10 12.23 -10.07
CA LEU A 196 2.88 11.57 -10.57
C LEU A 196 1.62 12.10 -9.86
N ALA A 197 1.67 12.32 -8.55
CA ALA A 197 0.54 12.86 -7.78
C ALA A 197 0.17 14.29 -8.20
N VAL A 198 1.17 15.10 -8.60
CA VAL A 198 0.97 16.50 -8.99
C VAL A 198 0.61 16.65 -10.46
N LEU A 199 1.26 15.89 -11.34
CA LEU A 199 1.16 16.05 -12.79
C LEU A 199 0.31 14.98 -13.48
N GLY A 200 0.03 13.84 -12.80
CA GLY A 200 -0.65 12.67 -13.39
C GLY A 200 -2.17 12.81 -13.54
N GLY A 201 -2.73 13.94 -13.12
CA GLY A 201 -4.18 14.16 -13.15
C GLY A 201 -4.95 13.36 -12.09
N GLU A 202 -6.26 13.61 -12.03
CA GLU A 202 -7.13 13.06 -10.97
C GLU A 202 -7.21 11.53 -10.99
N THR A 203 -7.15 10.91 -12.17
CA THR A 203 -7.25 9.45 -12.32
C THR A 203 -6.11 8.70 -11.63
N LEU A 204 -4.89 9.25 -11.66
CA LEU A 204 -3.70 8.63 -11.07
C LEU A 204 -3.39 9.14 -9.66
N ARG A 205 -4.09 10.19 -9.22
CA ARG A 205 -3.82 10.83 -7.93
C ARG A 205 -4.02 9.88 -6.74
N GLY A 206 -5.11 9.10 -6.73
CA GLY A 206 -5.37 8.09 -5.69
C GLY A 206 -4.27 7.05 -5.61
N PHE A 207 -3.86 6.50 -6.75
CA PHE A 207 -2.72 5.59 -6.86
C PHE A 207 -1.43 6.20 -6.32
N ALA A 208 -1.10 7.41 -6.79
CA ALA A 208 0.16 8.07 -6.44
C ALA A 208 0.23 8.42 -4.94
N VAL A 209 -0.87 8.94 -4.36
CA VAL A 209 -0.90 9.26 -2.92
C VAL A 209 -0.80 7.98 -2.08
N ALA A 210 -1.55 6.93 -2.44
CA ALA A 210 -1.47 5.65 -1.77
C ALA A 210 -0.05 5.07 -1.79
N LEU A 211 0.59 5.09 -2.96
CA LEU A 211 1.94 4.58 -3.14
C LEU A 211 2.98 5.43 -2.40
N ALA A 212 2.84 6.76 -2.39
CA ALA A 212 3.72 7.66 -1.63
C ALA A 212 3.67 7.34 -0.12
N ILE A 213 2.47 7.20 0.43
CA ILE A 213 2.27 6.79 1.83
C ILE A 213 2.93 5.43 2.07
N GLY A 214 2.69 4.47 1.19
CA GLY A 214 3.24 3.12 1.30
C GLY A 214 4.77 3.07 1.25
N ILE A 215 5.41 3.88 0.41
CA ILE A 215 6.88 3.97 0.34
C ILE A 215 7.44 4.49 1.68
N VAL A 216 6.85 5.53 2.26
CA VAL A 216 7.30 6.09 3.54
C VAL A 216 7.13 5.05 4.66
N ILE A 217 5.96 4.43 4.75
CA ILE A 217 5.65 3.45 5.78
C ILE A 217 6.48 2.19 5.61
N GLY A 218 6.63 1.67 4.38
CA GLY A 218 7.43 0.50 4.07
C GLY A 218 8.92 0.70 4.35
N THR A 219 9.44 1.90 4.10
CA THR A 219 10.81 2.26 4.47
C THR A 219 10.99 2.22 5.99
N TYR A 220 10.05 2.80 6.73
CA TYR A 220 10.07 2.76 8.20
C TYR A 220 9.95 1.31 8.71
N SER A 221 9.01 0.54 8.21
CA SER A 221 8.74 -0.82 8.70
C SER A 221 9.88 -1.78 8.40
N SER A 222 10.51 -1.68 7.23
CA SER A 222 11.66 -2.50 6.86
C SER A 222 12.87 -2.25 7.77
N VAL A 223 13.10 -0.98 8.15
CA VAL A 223 14.21 -0.59 9.01
C VAL A 223 13.96 -0.97 10.47
N TYR A 224 12.78 -0.65 11.00
CA TYR A 224 12.52 -0.72 12.44
C TYR A 224 11.65 -1.91 12.86
N VAL A 225 10.61 -2.24 12.09
CA VAL A 225 9.63 -3.27 12.50
C VAL A 225 10.16 -4.67 12.24
N ALA A 226 10.61 -4.94 11.02
CA ALA A 226 11.03 -6.28 10.62
C ALA A 226 12.24 -6.79 11.44
N GLY A 227 13.25 -5.91 11.64
CA GLY A 227 14.44 -6.22 12.43
C GLY A 227 14.14 -6.41 13.92
N ALA A 228 13.30 -5.54 14.51
CA ALA A 228 12.92 -5.63 15.91
C ALA A 228 12.17 -6.93 16.23
N ILE A 229 11.19 -7.30 15.40
CA ILE A 229 10.45 -8.57 15.56
C ILE A 229 11.38 -9.77 15.44
N ALA A 230 12.31 -9.76 14.49
CA ALA A 230 13.29 -10.85 14.37
C ALA A 230 14.16 -10.94 15.64
N LEU A 231 14.57 -9.82 16.21
CA LEU A 231 15.33 -9.76 17.45
C LEU A 231 14.52 -10.30 18.64
N ASP A 232 13.27 -9.87 18.81
CA ASP A 232 12.37 -10.30 19.88
C ASP A 232 12.07 -11.81 19.81
N LEU A 233 12.04 -12.38 18.62
CA LEU A 233 11.94 -13.82 18.39
C LEU A 233 13.25 -14.57 18.68
N GLY A 234 14.28 -13.88 19.12
CA GLY A 234 15.57 -14.45 19.50
C GLY A 234 16.49 -14.75 18.31
N ALA A 235 16.43 -13.95 17.25
CA ALA A 235 17.36 -14.05 16.11
C ALA A 235 18.82 -13.97 16.60
N SER A 236 19.64 -14.90 16.13
CA SER A 236 21.02 -15.04 16.58
C SER A 236 21.92 -15.51 15.43
N GLY A 237 23.24 -15.43 15.65
CA GLY A 237 24.23 -15.96 14.71
C GLY A 237 24.05 -17.45 14.39
N ARG A 238 23.46 -18.23 15.30
CA ARG A 238 23.16 -19.67 15.06
C ARG A 238 22.17 -19.89 13.93
N ASP A 239 21.30 -18.92 13.64
CA ASP A 239 20.35 -18.99 12.53
C ASP A 239 21.03 -18.97 11.16
N PHE A 240 22.31 -18.59 11.09
CA PHE A 240 23.06 -18.47 9.84
C PHE A 240 24.31 -19.35 9.78
N MET A 241 24.58 -20.13 10.83
CA MET A 241 25.64 -21.12 10.80
C MET A 241 25.12 -22.42 10.18
N PRO A 242 25.98 -23.17 9.45
CA PRO A 242 25.67 -24.53 9.08
C PRO A 242 25.40 -25.34 10.37
N PRO A 243 24.51 -26.34 10.34
CA PRO A 243 24.37 -27.25 11.47
C PRO A 243 25.76 -27.80 11.81
N GLU A 244 26.16 -27.73 13.09
CA GLU A 244 27.37 -28.41 13.54
C GLU A 244 27.27 -29.86 13.07
N LYS A 245 28.23 -30.28 12.24
CA LYS A 245 28.42 -31.71 11.99
C LYS A 245 28.66 -32.30 13.37
N ARG A 246 27.70 -33.06 13.90
CA ARG A 246 27.95 -33.98 14.99
C ARG A 246 29.13 -34.81 14.52
N GLY A 247 30.28 -34.61 15.16
CA GLY A 247 31.48 -35.37 14.85
C GLY A 247 31.11 -36.84 14.89
N GLU A 248 31.25 -37.51 13.77
CA GLU A 248 31.52 -38.94 13.82
C GLU A 248 32.74 -39.03 14.73
N VAL A 249 32.54 -39.55 15.92
CA VAL A 249 33.62 -40.01 16.75
C VAL A 249 34.25 -41.10 15.92
N ASP A 250 35.41 -40.82 15.32
CA ASP A 250 36.27 -41.83 14.72
C ASP A 250 36.60 -42.77 15.86
N GLU A 251 35.83 -43.83 15.99
CA GLU A 251 36.23 -45.02 16.71
C GLU A 251 37.30 -45.70 15.85
N LEU A 252 38.53 -45.17 15.95
CA LEU A 252 39.67 -45.93 15.49
C LEU A 252 39.96 -47.03 16.51
N PRO A 253 40.14 -48.27 16.03
CA PRO A 253 40.42 -49.40 16.87
C PRO A 253 41.75 -49.35 17.59
#